data_cec7c87a92590fd2b5ebce745bfaee72
#
_entry.id   cec7c87a92590fd2b5ebce745bfaee72
#
_cell.length_a   1.000
_cell.length_b   1.000
_cell.length_c   1.000
_cell.angle_alpha   90.00
_cell.angle_beta   90.00
_cell.angle_gamma   90.00
#
_symmetry.space_group_name_H-M   'P 1'
#
loop_
_entity.id
_entity.type
_entity.pdbx_description
1 polymer ?
#
loop_
_entity_poly.entity_id
_entity_poly.type
_entity_poly.pdbx_seq_one_letter_code
_entity_poly.pdbx_strand_id
1 'polypeptide(L)'
;DFIYNGKRCYSISVGDLTPDNGYITLIDTDNNGTYDIVKIDRYEYIMVAQIDAQNKSVMDRFTWRVYVFDEDKDAEKINITKNGRTIKLEHLDRGDVLAIAKSRDGELINAYVSDKKISGRVQAVSPEEYEIEIGGNVLSCVHNFDFAGLSGNVNVVVGLDWNGFAVGYYTEADDAGVRYGYLYRISENDNEELVF
;
A
#
# COMPACT_ATOMS: atom_id res chain seq x y z
N ASP A 1 -23.02 9.26 13.77
CA ASP A 1 -22.10 9.94 12.82
C ASP A 1 -21.11 8.94 12.19
N PHE A 2 -20.76 9.15 10.91
CA PHE A 2 -19.77 8.32 10.22
C PHE A 2 -18.53 9.15 9.87
N ILE A 3 -17.35 8.58 10.14
CA ILE A 3 -16.05 9.14 9.74
C ILE A 3 -15.34 8.09 8.89
N TYR A 4 -15.08 8.41 7.63
CA TYR A 4 -14.41 7.52 6.69
C TYR A 4 -13.05 8.10 6.29
N ASN A 5 -11.99 7.38 6.63
CA ASN A 5 -10.60 7.79 6.38
C ASN A 5 -10.31 9.25 6.83
N GLY A 6 -10.77 9.57 8.04
CA GLY A 6 -10.51 10.86 8.69
C GLY A 6 -11.45 12.01 8.32
N LYS A 7 -12.43 11.78 7.43
CA LYS A 7 -13.41 12.80 7.04
C LYS A 7 -14.84 12.33 7.30
N ARG A 8 -15.68 13.24 7.81
CA ARG A 8 -17.10 12.94 8.03
C ARG A 8 -17.79 12.61 6.71
N CYS A 9 -18.61 11.58 6.70
CA CYS A 9 -19.46 11.22 5.58
C CYS A 9 -20.90 10.98 6.04
N TYR A 10 -21.87 11.07 5.10
CA TYR A 10 -23.28 10.97 5.42
C TYR A 10 -23.90 9.61 5.11
N SER A 11 -23.17 8.76 4.41
CA SER A 11 -23.61 7.42 4.06
C SER A 11 -22.44 6.44 4.01
N ILE A 12 -22.71 5.23 4.47
CA ILE A 12 -21.82 4.08 4.36
C ILE A 12 -22.62 2.90 3.80
N SER A 13 -21.96 1.96 3.17
CA SER A 13 -22.49 0.68 2.75
C SER A 13 -22.15 -0.41 3.76
N VAL A 14 -22.83 -1.54 3.68
CA VAL A 14 -22.48 -2.71 4.52
C VAL A 14 -21.03 -3.16 4.26
N GLY A 15 -20.56 -3.09 3.00
CA GLY A 15 -19.18 -3.44 2.64
C GLY A 15 -18.13 -2.50 3.25
N ASP A 16 -18.49 -1.30 3.67
CA ASP A 16 -17.55 -0.41 4.38
C ASP A 16 -17.32 -0.87 5.81
N LEU A 17 -18.26 -1.65 6.38
CA LEU A 17 -18.16 -2.19 7.74
C LEU A 17 -17.30 -3.47 7.84
N THR A 18 -16.76 -3.93 6.72
CA THR A 18 -15.85 -5.08 6.64
C THR A 18 -14.67 -4.75 5.72
N PRO A 19 -13.81 -3.78 6.09
CA PRO A 19 -12.68 -3.42 5.24
C PRO A 19 -11.68 -4.57 5.15
N ASP A 20 -11.28 -4.94 3.92
CA ASP A 20 -10.26 -5.99 3.70
C ASP A 20 -8.93 -5.62 4.37
N ASN A 21 -8.55 -4.35 4.30
CA ASN A 21 -7.39 -3.80 4.99
C ASN A 21 -7.83 -2.57 5.78
N GLY A 22 -7.75 -2.66 7.10
CA GLY A 22 -8.17 -1.56 7.97
C GLY A 22 -8.93 -2.03 9.20
N TYR A 23 -9.64 -1.11 9.83
CA TYR A 23 -10.40 -1.39 11.04
C TYR A 23 -11.57 -0.43 11.21
N ILE A 24 -12.51 -0.84 12.07
CA ILE A 24 -13.64 -0.03 12.48
C ILE A 24 -13.50 0.28 13.97
N THR A 25 -13.71 1.53 14.32
CA THR A 25 -13.81 1.97 15.71
C THR A 25 -15.23 2.45 15.97
N LEU A 26 -15.87 1.84 16.98
CA LEU A 26 -17.18 2.24 17.49
C LEU A 26 -16.99 3.07 18.74
N ILE A 27 -17.60 4.25 18.80
CA ILE A 27 -17.45 5.18 19.91
C ILE A 27 -18.83 5.52 20.47
N ASP A 28 -19.01 5.24 21.75
CA ASP A 28 -20.14 5.68 22.56
C ASP A 28 -19.64 6.89 23.38
N THR A 29 -20.14 8.08 23.08
CA THR A 29 -19.62 9.33 23.65
C THR A 29 -20.24 9.70 24.99
N ASP A 30 -21.43 9.18 25.28
CA ASP A 30 -22.20 9.48 26.50
C ASP A 30 -22.38 8.24 27.41
N ASN A 31 -21.81 7.11 27.02
CA ASN A 31 -21.83 5.83 27.75
C ASN A 31 -23.27 5.31 27.99
N ASN A 32 -24.17 5.52 27.04
CA ASN A 32 -25.55 5.06 27.12
C ASN A 32 -25.75 3.65 26.53
N GLY A 33 -24.71 3.00 26.02
CA GLY A 33 -24.72 1.69 25.39
C GLY A 33 -25.08 1.70 23.90
N THR A 34 -25.17 2.90 23.30
CA THR A 34 -25.41 3.10 21.87
C THR A 34 -24.22 3.80 21.24
N TYR A 35 -23.75 3.33 20.11
CA TYR A 35 -22.62 3.98 19.44
C TYR A 35 -23.05 5.23 18.68
N ASP A 36 -22.42 6.37 18.98
CA ASP A 36 -22.68 7.66 18.34
C ASP A 36 -21.87 7.88 17.09
N ILE A 37 -20.64 7.32 17.05
CA ILE A 37 -19.69 7.50 15.98
C ILE A 37 -19.16 6.14 15.51
N VAL A 38 -19.21 5.94 14.20
CA VAL A 38 -18.57 4.82 13.52
C VAL A 38 -17.42 5.39 12.70
N LYS A 39 -16.19 5.09 13.10
CA LYS A 39 -14.98 5.47 12.38
C LYS A 39 -14.49 4.27 11.58
N ILE A 40 -14.31 4.47 10.28
CA ILE A 40 -13.83 3.48 9.32
C ILE A 40 -12.50 3.94 8.79
N ASP A 41 -11.46 3.18 9.06
CA ASP A 41 -10.13 3.36 8.49
C ASP A 41 -9.89 2.20 7.52
N ARG A 42 -9.88 2.49 6.22
CA ARG A 42 -9.64 1.54 5.14
C ARG A 42 -8.42 1.95 4.34
N TYR A 43 -7.51 1.01 4.15
CA TYR A 43 -6.23 1.26 3.52
C TYR A 43 -6.10 0.54 2.18
N GLU A 44 -5.52 1.23 1.21
CA GLU A 44 -4.92 0.64 0.03
C GLU A 44 -3.40 0.60 0.27
N TYR A 45 -2.83 -0.61 0.29
CA TYR A 45 -1.41 -0.78 0.52
C TYR A 45 -0.65 -0.85 -0.80
N ILE A 46 0.48 -0.17 -0.85
CA ILE A 46 1.45 -0.23 -1.95
C ILE A 46 2.87 -0.33 -1.41
N MET A 47 3.77 -0.88 -2.22
CA MET A 47 5.21 -0.81 -1.99
C MET A 47 5.85 0.05 -3.09
N VAL A 48 6.65 1.04 -2.69
CA VAL A 48 7.26 2.00 -3.61
C VAL A 48 8.26 1.32 -4.55
N ALA A 49 7.99 1.36 -5.85
CA ALA A 49 8.94 0.98 -6.90
C ALA A 49 9.74 2.18 -7.40
N GLN A 50 9.05 3.29 -7.63
CA GLN A 50 9.62 4.50 -8.19
C GLN A 50 8.91 5.73 -7.65
N ILE A 51 9.66 6.80 -7.45
CA ILE A 51 9.15 8.11 -7.05
C ILE A 51 9.44 9.08 -8.19
N ASP A 52 8.42 9.81 -8.64
CA ASP A 52 8.54 10.92 -9.56
C ASP A 52 8.15 12.20 -8.82
N ALA A 53 9.14 12.88 -8.28
CA ALA A 53 8.93 14.11 -7.52
C ALA A 53 8.41 15.27 -8.40
N GLN A 54 8.74 15.28 -9.70
CA GLN A 54 8.30 16.32 -10.63
C GLN A 54 6.79 16.18 -10.93
N ASN A 55 6.32 14.96 -11.13
CA ASN A 55 4.91 14.66 -11.37
C ASN A 55 4.15 14.33 -10.08
N LYS A 56 4.77 14.52 -8.91
CA LYS A 56 4.21 14.24 -7.58
C LYS A 56 3.58 12.84 -7.51
N SER A 57 4.26 11.82 -7.99
CA SER A 57 3.70 10.48 -8.10
C SER A 57 4.62 9.38 -7.58
N VAL A 58 3.99 8.29 -7.20
CA VAL A 58 4.64 7.05 -6.75
C VAL A 58 4.08 5.88 -7.56
N MET A 59 4.95 5.02 -8.02
CA MET A 59 4.56 3.80 -8.71
C MET A 59 4.62 2.61 -7.76
N ASP A 60 3.53 1.84 -7.69
CA ASP A 60 3.48 0.60 -6.95
C ASP A 60 4.30 -0.50 -7.63
N ARG A 61 4.99 -1.30 -6.82
CA ARG A 61 5.90 -2.32 -7.28
C ARG A 61 5.22 -3.51 -7.97
N PHE A 62 4.03 -3.87 -7.52
CA PHE A 62 3.36 -5.11 -7.97
C PHE A 62 2.39 -4.85 -9.10
N THR A 63 1.58 -3.82 -8.97
CA THR A 63 0.53 -3.50 -9.93
C THR A 63 1.01 -2.54 -11.02
N TRP A 64 2.18 -1.90 -10.83
CA TRP A 64 2.72 -0.83 -11.71
C TRP A 64 1.79 0.39 -11.81
N ARG A 65 0.77 0.44 -10.98
CA ARG A 65 -0.16 1.56 -10.90
C ARG A 65 0.55 2.78 -10.35
N VAL A 66 0.28 3.93 -10.96
CA VAL A 66 0.81 5.22 -10.53
C VAL A 66 -0.22 5.91 -9.63
N TYR A 67 0.23 6.32 -8.46
CA TYR A 67 -0.53 7.09 -7.49
C TYR A 67 -0.02 8.52 -7.49
N VAL A 68 -0.90 9.46 -7.80
CA VAL A 68 -0.58 10.89 -7.84
C VAL A 68 -0.93 11.52 -6.50
N PHE A 69 -0.04 12.37 -5.99
CA PHE A 69 -0.16 13.09 -4.73
C PHE A 69 -0.09 14.59 -5.01
N ASP A 70 -1.01 15.09 -5.83
CA ASP A 70 -1.08 16.49 -6.24
C ASP A 70 -2.34 17.14 -5.68
N GLU A 71 -2.19 18.08 -4.73
CA GLU A 71 -3.32 18.77 -4.09
C GLU A 71 -4.16 19.55 -5.08
N ASP A 72 -3.59 19.99 -6.19
CA ASP A 72 -4.33 20.71 -7.22
C ASP A 72 -5.20 19.81 -8.12
N LYS A 73 -4.95 18.48 -8.10
CA LYS A 73 -5.57 17.54 -9.05
C LYS A 73 -6.33 16.40 -8.39
N ASP A 74 -5.82 15.89 -7.26
CA ASP A 74 -6.28 14.62 -6.70
C ASP A 74 -7.03 14.74 -5.39
N ALA A 75 -6.75 15.76 -4.59
CA ALA A 75 -7.41 16.02 -3.31
C ALA A 75 -7.13 17.45 -2.84
N GLU A 76 -8.05 18.01 -2.05
CA GLU A 76 -7.83 19.32 -1.41
C GLU A 76 -6.69 19.27 -0.39
N LYS A 77 -6.48 18.11 0.22
CA LYS A 77 -5.44 17.92 1.23
C LYS A 77 -4.80 16.55 1.14
N ILE A 78 -3.47 16.55 1.09
CA ILE A 78 -2.65 15.34 1.09
C ILE A 78 -1.67 15.38 2.25
N ASN A 79 -1.71 14.37 3.10
CA ASN A 79 -0.78 14.21 4.22
C ASN A 79 0.05 12.94 4.01
N ILE A 80 1.35 13.08 3.87
CA ILE A 80 2.27 11.94 3.86
C ILE A 80 2.99 11.94 5.22
N THR A 81 2.84 10.86 5.98
CA THR A 81 3.32 10.78 7.36
C THR A 81 4.22 9.57 7.56
N LYS A 82 5.43 9.78 8.07
CA LYS A 82 6.40 8.74 8.45
C LYS A 82 6.76 8.92 9.93
N ASN A 83 6.58 7.88 10.74
CA ASN A 83 6.88 7.93 12.19
C ASN A 83 6.22 9.11 12.91
N GLY A 84 4.96 9.42 12.58
CA GLY A 84 4.19 10.51 13.18
C GLY A 84 4.57 11.92 12.73
N ARG A 85 5.47 12.06 11.75
CA ARG A 85 5.89 13.35 11.19
C ARG A 85 5.46 13.47 9.74
N THR A 86 4.95 14.62 9.37
CA THR A 86 4.67 14.92 7.95
C THR A 86 5.98 15.01 7.18
N ILE A 87 6.04 14.34 6.04
CA ILE A 87 7.17 14.36 5.12
C ILE A 87 6.70 14.76 3.72
N LYS A 88 7.63 15.11 2.86
CA LYS A 88 7.35 15.31 1.44
C LYS A 88 7.53 14.00 0.67
N LEU A 89 6.94 13.92 -0.51
CA LEU A 89 7.04 12.77 -1.40
C LEU A 89 8.49 12.39 -1.74
N GLU A 90 9.33 13.39 -1.93
CA GLU A 90 10.77 13.23 -2.23
C GLU A 90 11.59 12.57 -1.12
N HIS A 91 11.02 12.42 0.08
CA HIS A 91 11.66 11.73 1.21
C HIS A 91 11.24 10.26 1.33
N LEU A 92 10.50 9.75 0.35
CA LEU A 92 10.22 8.33 0.24
C LEU A 92 11.41 7.61 -0.38
N ASP A 93 11.60 6.36 0.00
CA ASP A 93 12.61 5.47 -0.58
C ASP A 93 11.94 4.28 -1.30
N ARG A 94 12.67 3.70 -2.26
CA ARG A 94 12.24 2.43 -2.86
C ARG A 94 12.09 1.36 -1.79
N GLY A 95 11.00 0.60 -1.88
CA GLY A 95 10.67 -0.43 -0.92
C GLY A 95 10.04 0.09 0.37
N ASP A 96 9.81 1.41 0.51
CA ASP A 96 8.91 1.92 1.55
C ASP A 96 7.49 1.41 1.28
N VAL A 97 6.76 1.16 2.35
CA VAL A 97 5.37 0.76 2.31
C VAL A 97 4.49 1.98 2.58
N LEU A 98 3.48 2.20 1.76
CA LEU A 98 2.46 3.22 1.98
C LEU A 98 1.11 2.55 2.21
N ALA A 99 0.44 2.95 3.30
CA ALA A 99 -0.98 2.70 3.49
C ALA A 99 -1.74 3.98 3.16
N ILE A 100 -2.48 3.95 2.07
CA ILE A 100 -3.18 5.09 1.52
C ILE A 100 -4.64 5.03 1.97
N ALA A 101 -5.07 6.04 2.71
CA ALA A 101 -6.44 6.22 3.18
C ALA A 101 -7.05 7.44 2.48
N LYS A 102 -7.95 7.20 1.54
CA LYS A 102 -8.67 8.24 0.82
C LYS A 102 -10.07 8.44 1.38
N SER A 103 -10.45 9.68 1.71
CA SER A 103 -11.80 9.99 2.16
C SER A 103 -12.85 9.64 1.10
N ARG A 104 -14.10 9.49 1.51
CA ARG A 104 -15.18 9.05 0.61
C ARG A 104 -15.40 10.01 -0.58
N ASP A 105 -15.29 11.30 -0.34
CA ASP A 105 -15.39 12.33 -1.38
C ASP A 105 -14.09 12.53 -2.18
N GLY A 106 -13.01 11.91 -1.74
CA GLY A 106 -11.71 12.00 -2.37
C GLY A 106 -10.90 13.24 -2.01
N GLU A 107 -11.43 14.17 -1.22
CA GLU A 107 -10.79 15.46 -0.93
C GLU A 107 -9.65 15.38 0.10
N LEU A 108 -9.61 14.29 0.88
CA LEU A 108 -8.53 14.03 1.85
C LEU A 108 -7.83 12.72 1.53
N ILE A 109 -6.51 12.77 1.37
CA ILE A 109 -5.64 11.60 1.25
C ILE A 109 -4.64 11.62 2.39
N ASN A 110 -4.63 10.56 3.20
CA ASN A 110 -3.60 10.30 4.20
C ASN A 110 -2.78 9.09 3.75
N ALA A 111 -1.48 9.26 3.59
CA ALA A 111 -0.54 8.19 3.30
C ALA A 111 0.39 7.98 4.50
N TYR A 112 0.29 6.81 5.10
CA TYR A 112 1.14 6.42 6.23
C TYR A 112 2.29 5.58 5.71
N VAL A 113 3.51 6.03 5.97
CA VAL A 113 4.74 5.43 5.46
C VAL A 113 5.40 4.58 6.52
N SER A 114 5.78 3.36 6.15
CA SER A 114 6.62 2.47 6.93
C SER A 114 7.87 2.10 6.15
N ASP A 115 9.03 2.21 6.78
CA ASP A 115 10.33 1.74 6.27
C ASP A 115 10.78 0.43 6.94
N LYS A 116 9.88 -0.20 7.70
CA LYS A 116 10.16 -1.47 8.36
C LYS A 116 10.31 -2.58 7.33
N LYS A 117 11.40 -3.33 7.44
CA LYS A 117 11.72 -4.43 6.54
C LYS A 117 12.25 -5.62 7.32
N ILE A 118 11.97 -6.81 6.83
CA ILE A 118 12.57 -8.05 7.27
C ILE A 118 13.18 -8.76 6.08
N SER A 119 14.38 -9.28 6.22
CA SER A 119 15.07 -10.02 5.17
C SER A 119 15.27 -11.46 5.59
N GLY A 120 15.16 -12.37 4.66
CA GLY A 120 15.43 -13.77 4.94
C GLY A 120 14.98 -14.68 3.80
N ARG A 121 15.20 -15.97 4.06
CA ARG A 121 14.79 -17.03 3.13
C ARG A 121 13.32 -17.38 3.38
N VAL A 122 12.55 -17.50 2.33
CA VAL A 122 11.17 -18.00 2.38
C VAL A 122 11.18 -19.48 2.76
N GLN A 123 10.49 -19.84 3.83
CA GLN A 123 10.39 -21.20 4.37
C GLN A 123 9.02 -21.80 4.07
N ALA A 124 7.95 -21.01 4.24
CA ALA A 124 6.58 -21.40 3.92
C ALA A 124 5.78 -20.22 3.33
N VAL A 125 4.78 -20.56 2.53
CA VAL A 125 3.82 -19.62 1.94
C VAL A 125 2.44 -20.23 2.09
N SER A 126 1.52 -19.55 2.78
CA SER A 126 0.14 -19.96 3.05
C SER A 126 -0.84 -18.89 2.56
N PRO A 127 -1.16 -18.84 1.27
CA PRO A 127 -2.03 -17.80 0.70
C PRO A 127 -3.45 -17.82 1.29
N GLU A 128 -3.98 -18.99 1.63
CA GLU A 128 -5.33 -19.13 2.21
C GLU A 128 -5.41 -18.55 3.63
N GLU A 129 -4.29 -18.56 4.36
CA GLU A 129 -4.18 -18.00 5.72
C GLU A 129 -3.63 -16.58 5.72
N TYR A 130 -3.26 -16.04 4.56
CA TYR A 130 -2.55 -14.76 4.41
C TYR A 130 -1.27 -14.71 5.26
N GLU A 131 -0.45 -15.76 5.20
CA GLU A 131 0.78 -15.88 5.97
C GLU A 131 1.98 -16.30 5.12
N ILE A 132 3.16 -15.83 5.54
CA ILE A 132 4.47 -16.24 5.00
C ILE A 132 5.43 -16.49 6.15
N GLU A 133 6.32 -17.48 6.01
CA GLU A 133 7.41 -17.72 6.95
C GLU A 133 8.75 -17.33 6.32
N ILE A 134 9.48 -16.40 6.97
CA ILE A 134 10.74 -15.84 6.49
C ILE A 134 11.75 -15.78 7.63
N GLY A 135 12.88 -16.48 7.46
CA GLY A 135 13.95 -16.46 8.45
C GLY A 135 13.51 -16.94 9.85
N GLY A 136 12.53 -17.85 9.94
CA GLY A 136 11.95 -18.34 11.19
C GLY A 136 10.89 -17.43 11.81
N ASN A 137 10.45 -16.40 11.10
CA ASN A 137 9.35 -15.51 11.52
C ASN A 137 8.12 -15.77 10.66
N VAL A 138 6.99 -16.02 11.30
CA VAL A 138 5.67 -16.07 10.65
C VAL A 138 5.13 -14.64 10.60
N LEU A 139 4.78 -14.18 9.41
CA LEU A 139 4.26 -12.85 9.15
C LEU A 139 2.86 -12.97 8.55
N SER A 140 1.89 -12.32 9.15
CA SER A 140 0.59 -12.13 8.52
C SER A 140 0.69 -11.10 7.39
N CYS A 141 -0.01 -11.34 6.30
CA CYS A 141 0.01 -10.50 5.11
C CYS A 141 -1.24 -9.64 5.01
N VAL A 142 -1.13 -8.48 4.37
CA VAL A 142 -2.30 -7.68 3.99
C VAL A 142 -3.14 -8.43 2.95
N HIS A 143 -4.43 -8.12 2.85
CA HIS A 143 -5.36 -8.85 1.98
C HIS A 143 -4.96 -8.83 0.49
N ASN A 144 -4.36 -7.76 0.03
CA ASN A 144 -3.88 -7.62 -1.35
C ASN A 144 -2.40 -8.01 -1.55
N PHE A 145 -1.82 -8.80 -0.63
CA PHE A 145 -0.45 -9.28 -0.77
C PHE A 145 -0.32 -10.21 -1.98
N ASP A 146 0.68 -9.93 -2.83
CA ASP A 146 0.96 -10.77 -3.98
C ASP A 146 1.88 -11.94 -3.59
N PHE A 147 1.33 -13.16 -3.58
CA PHE A 147 2.06 -14.39 -3.31
C PHE A 147 2.75 -14.96 -4.55
N ALA A 148 2.49 -14.39 -5.74
CA ALA A 148 3.09 -14.90 -6.98
C ALA A 148 4.61 -14.73 -6.96
N GLY A 149 5.32 -15.78 -7.35
CA GLY A 149 6.79 -15.78 -7.35
C GLY A 149 7.45 -16.05 -5.99
N LEU A 150 6.69 -16.08 -4.89
CA LEU A 150 7.18 -16.60 -3.62
C LEU A 150 7.18 -18.12 -3.65
N SER A 151 8.35 -18.70 -3.80
CA SER A 151 8.55 -20.16 -3.64
C SER A 151 9.54 -20.42 -2.51
N GLY A 152 9.46 -21.60 -1.90
CA GLY A 152 10.41 -21.97 -0.86
C GLY A 152 11.85 -21.84 -1.35
N ASN A 153 12.71 -21.33 -0.47
CA ASN A 153 14.15 -21.16 -0.68
C ASN A 153 14.61 -19.91 -1.45
N VAL A 154 13.74 -18.95 -1.74
CA VAL A 154 14.12 -17.64 -2.28
C VAL A 154 14.46 -16.68 -1.14
N ASN A 155 15.54 -15.91 -1.26
CA ASN A 155 15.85 -14.82 -0.36
C ASN A 155 15.10 -13.57 -0.78
N VAL A 156 14.38 -12.97 0.14
CA VAL A 156 13.57 -11.77 -0.10
C VAL A 156 13.77 -10.74 1.00
N VAL A 157 13.46 -9.51 0.67
CA VAL A 157 13.22 -8.42 1.61
C VAL A 157 11.75 -8.10 1.59
N VAL A 158 11.08 -8.20 2.73
CA VAL A 158 9.65 -7.93 2.89
C VAL A 158 9.46 -6.59 3.56
N GLY A 159 8.65 -5.74 2.96
CA GLY A 159 8.20 -4.49 3.55
C GLY A 159 7.01 -4.73 4.47
N LEU A 160 7.06 -4.13 5.64
CA LEU A 160 6.03 -4.26 6.67
C LEU A 160 5.32 -2.93 6.89
N ASP A 161 4.04 -3.00 7.20
CA ASP A 161 3.33 -1.84 7.72
C ASP A 161 3.75 -1.54 9.18
N TRP A 162 3.13 -0.53 9.81
CA TRP A 162 3.44 -0.16 11.19
C TRP A 162 3.02 -1.21 12.22
N ASN A 163 2.06 -2.09 11.90
CA ASN A 163 1.60 -3.19 12.73
C ASN A 163 2.44 -4.46 12.55
N GLY A 164 3.28 -4.52 11.52
CA GLY A 164 4.11 -5.67 11.20
C GLY A 164 3.48 -6.63 10.17
N PHE A 165 2.40 -6.22 9.50
CA PHE A 165 1.85 -6.99 8.38
C PHE A 165 2.74 -6.86 7.16
N ALA A 166 2.99 -7.98 6.49
CA ALA A 166 3.71 -8.01 5.22
C ALA A 166 2.84 -7.39 4.12
N VAL A 167 3.38 -6.38 3.43
CA VAL A 167 2.68 -5.66 2.35
C VAL A 167 3.18 -6.07 0.99
N GLY A 168 4.45 -6.37 0.87
CA GLY A 168 5.06 -6.76 -0.37
C GLY A 168 6.51 -7.18 -0.16
N TYR A 169 7.16 -7.62 -1.23
CA TYR A 169 8.54 -8.10 -1.16
C TYR A 169 9.34 -7.75 -2.42
N TYR A 170 10.64 -7.91 -2.34
CA TYR A 170 11.56 -7.89 -3.48
C TYR A 170 12.76 -8.78 -3.21
N THR A 171 13.41 -9.21 -4.29
CA THR A 171 14.68 -9.93 -4.24
C THR A 171 15.85 -8.94 -4.40
N GLU A 172 17.07 -9.36 -4.09
CA GLU A 172 18.27 -8.55 -4.36
C GLU A 172 18.45 -8.27 -5.86
N ALA A 173 18.05 -9.21 -6.70
CA ALA A 173 18.10 -9.03 -8.16
C ALA A 173 17.14 -7.92 -8.63
N ASP A 174 15.99 -7.82 -8.00
CA ASP A 174 15.03 -6.75 -8.28
C ASP A 174 15.55 -5.37 -7.84
N ASP A 175 16.29 -5.34 -6.72
CA ASP A 175 16.83 -4.09 -6.18
C ASP A 175 17.99 -3.56 -7.04
N ALA A 176 18.72 -4.43 -7.70
CA ALA A 176 19.78 -4.07 -8.66
C ALA A 176 19.26 -3.33 -9.91
N GLY A 177 17.95 -3.15 -10.04
CA GLY A 177 17.34 -2.44 -11.17
C GLY A 177 17.40 -3.20 -12.49
N VAL A 178 17.85 -4.46 -12.48
CA VAL A 178 17.90 -5.32 -13.66
C VAL A 178 16.51 -5.90 -13.90
N ARG A 179 15.92 -5.58 -15.04
CA ARG A 179 14.63 -6.16 -15.46
C ARG A 179 14.86 -7.05 -16.67
N TYR A 180 14.34 -8.25 -16.61
CA TYR A 180 14.27 -9.14 -17.75
C TYR A 180 12.87 -9.05 -18.34
N GLY A 181 12.76 -8.59 -19.57
CA GLY A 181 11.51 -8.54 -20.33
C GLY A 181 11.64 -9.44 -21.57
N TYR A 182 10.56 -10.13 -21.93
CA TYR A 182 10.48 -10.77 -23.23
C TYR A 182 9.87 -9.78 -24.21
N LEU A 183 10.60 -9.46 -25.26
CA LEU A 183 10.05 -8.71 -26.37
C LEU A 183 9.09 -9.64 -27.15
N TYR A 184 7.79 -9.47 -26.90
CA TYR A 184 6.76 -10.32 -27.50
C TYR A 184 6.46 -9.91 -28.94
N ARG A 185 6.53 -8.64 -29.27
CA ARG A 185 6.22 -8.11 -30.60
C ARG A 185 6.84 -6.74 -30.80
N ILE A 186 7.43 -6.54 -31.98
CA ILE A 186 7.77 -5.21 -32.51
C ILE A 186 6.68 -4.88 -33.50
N SER A 187 5.92 -3.81 -33.34
CA SER A 187 5.11 -3.22 -34.39
C SER A 187 5.81 -1.94 -34.83
N GLU A 188 6.15 -1.86 -36.10
CA GLU A 188 6.54 -0.61 -36.73
C GLU A 188 5.26 0.24 -36.88
N ASN A 189 5.11 1.23 -36.04
CA ASN A 189 4.22 2.35 -36.29
C ASN A 189 5.07 3.47 -36.91
N ASP A 190 4.45 4.31 -37.74
CA ASP A 190 5.08 5.42 -38.48
C ASP A 190 5.86 6.44 -37.62
N ASN A 191 5.97 6.23 -36.30
CA ASN A 191 6.62 7.11 -35.34
C ASN A 191 7.83 6.51 -34.60
N GLU A 192 8.39 5.38 -35.03
CA GLU A 192 9.58 4.75 -34.42
C GLU A 192 9.54 4.55 -32.89
N GLU A 193 8.38 4.45 -32.26
CA GLU A 193 8.29 4.14 -30.84
C GLU A 193 8.29 2.63 -30.59
N LEU A 194 9.25 2.17 -29.79
CA LEU A 194 9.26 0.81 -29.25
C LEU A 194 8.23 0.75 -28.10
N VAL A 195 7.15 0.01 -28.30
CA VAL A 195 6.18 -0.30 -27.24
C VAL A 195 6.56 -1.64 -26.60
N PHE A 196 6.87 -1.62 -25.31
CA PHE A 196 7.22 -2.79 -24.51
C PHE A 196 5.99 -3.36 -23.80
#